data_15a602ee720151d47e78bee14cf2a3f7
#
_entry.id   15a602ee720151d47e78bee14cf2a3f7
#
_cell.length_a   1.000
_cell.length_b   1.000
_cell.length_c   1.000
_cell.angle_alpha   90.00
_cell.angle_beta   90.00
_cell.angle_gamma   90.00
#
_symmetry.space_group_name_H-M   'P 1'
#
loop_
_entity.id
_entity.type
_entity.pdbx_description
1 polymer ?
#
loop_
_entity_poly.entity_id
_entity_poly.type
_entity_poly.pdbx_seq_one_letter_code
_entity_poly.pdbx_strand_id
1 'polypeptide(L)'
;MLIFLAVTLCFLRAKSQGVYCSNPYERCFQKYILCPQECPTTGAANSMNRVCYVDCSKPLCNSECRRLGPNCYKPGSACHDPRFIGGDGIVFYFHGKSNEHFSLVSDPDFQINARFTGHRPVGRSRDFTWIQALGFLFNSHKLSLEATKVATWDSGIDHLRFSFNGQELVIPEETLSTW
;
A
#
# COMPACT_ATOMS: atom_id res chain seq x y z
N MET A 1 44.46 38.66 15.71
CA MET A 1 43.99 38.26 14.35
C MET A 1 42.92 37.21 14.56
N LEU A 2 41.63 37.60 14.64
CA LEU A 2 40.50 36.73 14.93
C LEU A 2 39.96 36.26 13.55
N ILE A 3 40.04 34.95 13.31
CA ILE A 3 39.45 34.31 12.11
C ILE A 3 38.00 33.98 12.44
N PHE A 4 37.07 34.73 11.87
CA PHE A 4 35.64 34.38 11.87
C PHE A 4 35.41 33.23 10.88
N LEU A 5 35.19 32.04 11.39
CA LEU A 5 34.66 30.92 10.61
C LEU A 5 33.16 31.15 10.39
N ALA A 6 32.79 31.65 9.22
CA ALA A 6 31.38 31.66 8.81
C ALA A 6 30.95 30.26 8.45
N VAL A 7 30.24 29.58 9.37
CA VAL A 7 29.55 28.32 9.11
C VAL A 7 28.29 28.66 8.31
N THR A 8 28.37 28.54 6.99
CA THR A 8 27.22 28.63 6.11
C THR A 8 26.41 27.33 6.28
N LEU A 9 25.39 27.37 7.15
CA LEU A 9 24.39 26.31 7.24
C LEU A 9 23.61 26.28 5.92
N CYS A 10 24.00 25.38 5.01
CA CYS A 10 23.26 25.07 3.82
C CYS A 10 22.03 24.24 4.24
N PHE A 11 20.91 24.89 4.53
CA PHE A 11 19.64 24.22 4.67
C PHE A 11 19.24 23.68 3.30
N LEU A 12 19.49 22.39 3.06
CA LEU A 12 18.90 21.65 1.96
C LEU A 12 17.39 21.61 2.21
N ARG A 13 16.67 22.61 1.71
CA ARG A 13 15.21 22.57 1.63
C ARG A 13 14.87 21.40 0.68
N ALA A 14 14.34 20.32 1.22
CA ALA A 14 13.74 19.28 0.42
C ALA A 14 12.71 19.95 -0.52
N LYS A 15 12.92 19.82 -1.83
CA LYS A 15 11.94 20.35 -2.82
C LYS A 15 10.65 19.62 -2.59
N SER A 16 9.61 20.34 -2.24
CA SER A 16 8.25 19.82 -2.16
C SER A 16 7.84 19.33 -3.54
N GLN A 17 7.40 18.10 -3.63
CA GLN A 17 6.80 17.54 -4.84
C GLN A 17 5.39 18.09 -5.01
N GLY A 18 4.78 17.86 -6.16
CA GLY A 18 3.40 18.20 -6.42
C GLY A 18 2.77 17.19 -7.37
N VAL A 19 1.45 17.25 -7.48
CA VAL A 19 0.64 16.42 -8.35
C VAL A 19 0.05 17.27 -9.46
N TYR A 20 0.19 16.83 -10.70
CA TYR A 20 -0.45 17.45 -11.86
C TYR A 20 -1.75 16.71 -12.18
N CYS A 21 -2.88 17.42 -12.17
CA CYS A 21 -4.18 16.88 -12.49
C CYS A 21 -4.39 16.89 -14.02
N SER A 22 -4.21 15.75 -14.65
CA SER A 22 -4.24 15.60 -16.11
C SER A 22 -5.59 15.18 -16.69
N ASN A 23 -6.53 14.69 -15.86
CA ASN A 23 -7.83 14.21 -16.30
C ASN A 23 -8.78 15.39 -16.61
N PRO A 24 -9.26 15.53 -17.88
CA PRO A 24 -10.12 16.64 -18.26
C PRO A 24 -11.52 16.62 -17.63
N TYR A 25 -11.94 15.50 -17.08
CA TYR A 25 -13.23 15.36 -16.41
C TYR A 25 -13.21 15.73 -14.92
N GLU A 26 -12.03 16.07 -14.39
CA GLU A 26 -11.86 16.47 -13.00
C GLU A 26 -11.83 17.98 -12.83
N ARG A 27 -12.30 18.46 -11.67
CA ARG A 27 -12.45 19.89 -11.40
C ARG A 27 -11.13 20.65 -11.36
N CYS A 28 -10.04 19.96 -11.04
CA CYS A 28 -8.71 20.54 -10.94
C CYS A 28 -7.88 20.32 -12.21
N PHE A 29 -8.51 20.00 -13.33
CA PHE A 29 -7.84 19.79 -14.60
C PHE A 29 -6.80 20.87 -14.93
N GLN A 30 -5.63 20.49 -15.40
CA GLN A 30 -4.48 21.35 -15.73
C GLN A 30 -3.87 22.11 -14.55
N LYS A 31 -4.22 21.81 -13.31
CA LYS A 31 -3.58 22.42 -12.14
C LYS A 31 -2.44 21.57 -11.62
N TYR A 32 -1.35 22.21 -11.26
CA TYR A 32 -0.26 21.62 -10.50
C TYR A 32 -0.40 22.01 -9.04
N ILE A 33 -0.60 21.02 -8.17
CA ILE A 33 -0.91 21.22 -6.75
C ILE A 33 0.31 20.79 -5.95
N LEU A 34 0.93 21.75 -5.24
CA LEU A 34 2.11 21.50 -4.42
C LEU A 34 1.75 20.73 -3.15
N CYS A 35 2.62 19.84 -2.75
CA CYS A 35 2.53 19.12 -1.48
C CYS A 35 2.88 20.04 -0.29
N PRO A 36 2.22 19.87 0.87
CA PRO A 36 2.57 20.57 2.09
C PRO A 36 3.99 20.25 2.54
N GLN A 37 4.64 21.20 3.24
CA GLN A 37 5.99 20.98 3.79
C GLN A 37 6.05 19.84 4.83
N GLU A 38 4.92 19.57 5.51
CA GLU A 38 4.77 18.48 6.49
C GLU A 38 4.77 17.08 5.86
N CYS A 39 4.44 16.98 4.58
CA CYS A 39 4.44 15.75 3.79
C CYS A 39 4.85 16.08 2.35
N PRO A 40 6.15 16.32 2.09
CA PRO A 40 6.61 16.90 0.83
C PRO A 40 6.60 15.93 -0.35
N THR A 41 6.27 14.65 -0.14
CA THR A 41 6.29 13.61 -1.16
C THR A 41 4.96 12.88 -1.27
N THR A 42 4.64 12.40 -2.47
CA THR A 42 3.45 11.58 -2.76
C THR A 42 3.66 10.10 -2.45
N GLY A 43 4.90 9.64 -2.34
CA GLY A 43 5.28 8.28 -1.96
C GLY A 43 5.72 8.21 -0.50
N ALA A 44 5.41 7.12 0.18
CA ALA A 44 5.90 6.87 1.52
C ALA A 44 7.20 6.08 1.45
N ALA A 45 8.29 6.69 1.89
CA ALA A 45 9.52 5.96 2.19
C ALA A 45 9.35 5.02 3.39
N ASN A 46 8.24 5.18 4.16
CA ASN A 46 7.94 4.34 5.31
C ASN A 46 6.43 4.45 5.61
N SER A 47 5.79 3.32 5.88
CA SER A 47 4.33 3.19 6.11
C SER A 47 3.79 4.00 7.31
N MET A 48 4.67 4.51 8.16
CA MET A 48 4.34 5.36 9.31
C MET A 48 4.32 6.85 8.94
N ASN A 49 4.86 7.22 7.80
CA ASN A 49 4.97 8.61 7.38
C ASN A 49 3.67 9.14 6.76
N ARG A 50 3.45 10.43 6.94
CA ARG A 50 2.40 11.15 6.23
C ARG A 50 2.85 11.38 4.80
N VAL A 51 1.94 11.16 3.86
CA VAL A 51 2.18 11.44 2.43
C VAL A 51 1.24 12.52 1.95
N CYS A 52 1.69 13.23 0.95
CA CYS A 52 0.88 14.16 0.20
C CYS A 52 -0.18 13.41 -0.60
N TYR A 53 -1.42 13.76 -0.40
CA TYR A 53 -2.55 13.29 -1.17
C TYR A 53 -3.26 14.45 -1.84
N VAL A 54 -3.52 14.30 -3.13
CA VAL A 54 -4.28 15.24 -3.94
C VAL A 54 -5.43 14.51 -4.59
N ASP A 55 -6.63 15.02 -4.40
CA ASP A 55 -7.83 14.55 -5.06
C ASP A 55 -8.26 15.59 -6.11
N CYS A 56 -7.95 15.31 -7.36
CA CYS A 56 -8.21 16.22 -8.48
C CYS A 56 -9.71 16.43 -8.76
N SER A 57 -10.59 15.57 -8.25
CA SER A 57 -12.04 15.70 -8.40
C SER A 57 -12.67 16.70 -7.43
N LYS A 58 -11.99 17.03 -6.33
CA LYS A 58 -12.47 17.96 -5.33
C LYS A 58 -12.44 19.43 -5.82
N PRO A 59 -13.44 20.24 -5.45
CA PRO A 59 -13.54 21.63 -5.95
C PRO A 59 -12.42 22.55 -5.44
N LEU A 60 -11.82 22.25 -4.29
CA LEU A 60 -10.82 23.12 -3.66
C LEU A 60 -9.42 23.00 -4.25
N CYS A 61 -9.13 21.94 -5.03
CA CYS A 61 -7.81 21.71 -5.65
C CYS A 61 -6.65 21.91 -4.67
N ASN A 62 -6.75 21.33 -3.48
CA ASN A 62 -5.74 21.42 -2.44
C ASN A 62 -5.12 20.04 -2.16
N SER A 63 -3.94 20.08 -1.59
CA SER A 63 -3.25 18.91 -1.06
C SER A 63 -3.50 18.76 0.43
N GLU A 64 -3.47 17.53 0.91
CA GLU A 64 -3.57 17.18 2.33
C GLU A 64 -2.56 16.12 2.72
N CYS A 65 -2.12 16.14 3.98
CA CYS A 65 -1.26 15.09 4.50
C CYS A 65 -2.11 13.93 5.03
N ARG A 66 -1.98 12.75 4.42
CA ARG A 66 -2.61 11.52 4.86
C ARG A 66 -1.58 10.54 5.40
N ARG A 67 -1.93 9.78 6.42
CA ARG A 67 -1.15 8.61 6.79
C ARG A 67 -1.47 7.48 5.83
N LEU A 68 -0.44 6.94 5.17
CA LEU A 68 -0.55 5.67 4.48
C LEU A 68 -0.47 4.56 5.53
N GLY A 69 -1.60 4.01 5.83
CA GLY A 69 -1.70 2.84 6.70
C GLY A 69 -2.95 2.06 6.32
N PRO A 70 -2.96 0.74 6.53
CA PRO A 70 -4.14 -0.06 6.25
C PRO A 70 -5.30 0.45 7.11
N ASN A 71 -6.46 0.64 6.48
CA ASN A 71 -7.68 0.95 7.22
C ASN A 71 -8.30 -0.33 7.75
N CYS A 72 -7.87 -0.73 8.94
CA CYS A 72 -8.28 -1.97 9.58
C CYS A 72 -9.69 -1.93 10.21
N TYR A 73 -10.45 -0.88 9.97
CA TYR A 73 -11.77 -0.67 10.61
C TYR A 73 -12.92 -0.53 9.62
N LYS A 74 -12.65 -0.65 8.32
CA LYS A 74 -13.70 -0.59 7.29
C LYS A 74 -14.10 -1.98 6.82
N PRO A 75 -15.34 -2.16 6.34
CA PRO A 75 -15.76 -3.37 5.63
C PRO A 75 -14.79 -3.75 4.50
N GLY A 76 -14.56 -5.04 4.31
CA GLY A 76 -13.61 -5.58 3.35
C GLY A 76 -12.14 -5.51 3.79
N SER A 77 -11.83 -5.24 5.07
CA SER A 77 -10.47 -5.20 5.58
C SER A 77 -10.01 -6.52 6.21
N ALA A 78 -8.72 -6.85 6.04
CA ALA A 78 -8.03 -7.94 6.71
C ALA A 78 -6.73 -7.40 7.32
N CYS A 79 -6.62 -7.41 8.64
CA CYS A 79 -5.50 -6.84 9.37
C CYS A 79 -5.14 -7.68 10.60
N HIS A 80 -3.99 -7.40 11.17
CA HIS A 80 -3.47 -8.05 12.37
C HIS A 80 -3.19 -9.56 12.17
N ASP A 81 -3.58 -10.43 13.09
CA ASP A 81 -3.32 -11.88 13.13
C ASP A 81 -4.59 -12.70 12.81
N PRO A 82 -5.01 -12.92 11.55
CA PRO A 82 -5.70 -11.83 10.86
C PRO A 82 -7.12 -11.65 11.42
N ARG A 83 -7.48 -10.40 11.56
CA ARG A 83 -8.82 -9.93 11.86
C ARG A 83 -9.48 -9.46 10.58
N PHE A 84 -10.62 -10.01 10.25
CA PHE A 84 -11.41 -9.67 9.07
C PHE A 84 -12.62 -8.83 9.45
N ILE A 85 -13.00 -7.93 8.55
CA ILE A 85 -14.33 -7.30 8.56
C ILE A 85 -14.96 -7.63 7.22
N GLY A 86 -16.06 -8.37 7.24
CA GLY A 86 -16.80 -8.72 6.04
C GLY A 86 -17.36 -7.50 5.30
N GLY A 87 -17.84 -7.69 4.08
CA GLY A 87 -18.50 -6.63 3.32
C GLY A 87 -19.77 -6.10 4.01
N ASP A 88 -20.38 -6.90 4.84
CA ASP A 88 -21.54 -6.60 5.72
C ASP A 88 -21.14 -5.89 7.02
N GLY A 89 -19.84 -5.67 7.28
CA GLY A 89 -19.31 -5.05 8.50
C GLY A 89 -19.13 -6.02 9.67
N ILE A 90 -19.44 -7.32 9.52
CA ILE A 90 -19.24 -8.31 10.59
C ILE A 90 -17.76 -8.58 10.79
N VAL A 91 -17.32 -8.49 12.06
CA VAL A 91 -15.94 -8.76 12.46
C VAL A 91 -15.79 -10.22 12.81
N PHE A 92 -14.79 -10.89 12.22
CA PHE A 92 -14.43 -12.25 12.59
C PHE A 92 -12.93 -12.47 12.53
N TYR A 93 -12.46 -13.54 13.17
CA TYR A 93 -11.05 -13.93 13.18
C TYR A 93 -10.91 -15.27 12.46
N PHE A 94 -10.00 -15.31 11.52
CA PHE A 94 -9.66 -16.53 10.80
C PHE A 94 -8.15 -16.65 10.70
N HIS A 95 -7.57 -17.53 11.48
CA HIS A 95 -6.11 -17.64 11.57
C HIS A 95 -5.48 -18.49 10.47
N GLY A 96 -6.25 -19.32 9.78
CA GLY A 96 -5.73 -20.20 8.76
C GLY A 96 -4.63 -21.13 9.33
N LYS A 97 -3.68 -21.50 8.47
CA LYS A 97 -2.52 -22.27 8.83
C LYS A 97 -1.33 -21.87 7.95
N SER A 98 -0.14 -21.85 8.52
CA SER A 98 1.08 -21.47 7.79
C SER A 98 1.29 -22.33 6.54
N ASN A 99 1.56 -21.69 5.41
CA ASN A 99 1.78 -22.26 4.08
C ASN A 99 0.55 -22.95 3.45
N GLU A 100 -0.63 -22.81 4.05
CA GLU A 100 -1.88 -23.33 3.50
C GLU A 100 -2.66 -22.26 2.74
N HIS A 101 -3.54 -22.72 1.83
CA HIS A 101 -4.39 -21.88 1.00
C HIS A 101 -5.84 -21.97 1.45
N PHE A 102 -6.52 -20.83 1.47
CA PHE A 102 -7.91 -20.73 1.88
C PHE A 102 -8.68 -19.82 0.94
N SER A 103 -9.93 -20.19 0.66
CA SER A 103 -10.85 -19.30 -0.06
C SER A 103 -11.35 -18.22 0.90
N LEU A 104 -11.20 -16.96 0.52
CA LEU A 104 -11.73 -15.81 1.26
C LEU A 104 -13.06 -15.35 0.71
N VAL A 105 -13.22 -15.39 -0.61
CA VAL A 105 -14.45 -15.05 -1.33
C VAL A 105 -14.67 -16.12 -2.39
N SER A 106 -15.90 -16.60 -2.51
CA SER A 106 -16.29 -17.55 -3.56
C SER A 106 -17.66 -17.13 -4.12
N ASP A 107 -17.66 -16.86 -5.40
CA ASP A 107 -18.82 -16.52 -6.22
C ASP A 107 -18.69 -17.30 -7.54
N PRO A 108 -19.76 -17.57 -8.29
CA PRO A 108 -19.69 -18.34 -9.53
C PRO A 108 -18.65 -17.86 -10.54
N ASP A 109 -18.49 -16.55 -10.67
CA ASP A 109 -17.57 -15.94 -11.66
C ASP A 109 -16.37 -15.23 -11.04
N PHE A 110 -16.25 -15.26 -9.70
CA PHE A 110 -15.20 -14.55 -8.99
C PHE A 110 -14.76 -15.28 -7.72
N GLN A 111 -13.46 -15.46 -7.55
CA GLN A 111 -12.92 -16.08 -6.34
C GLN A 111 -11.67 -15.35 -5.87
N ILE A 112 -11.56 -15.17 -4.56
CA ILE A 112 -10.33 -14.71 -3.91
C ILE A 112 -9.83 -15.81 -3.00
N ASN A 113 -8.60 -16.25 -3.25
CA ASN A 113 -7.87 -17.19 -2.40
C ASN A 113 -6.70 -16.48 -1.73
N ALA A 114 -6.39 -16.86 -0.51
CA ALA A 114 -5.22 -16.37 0.21
C ALA A 114 -4.31 -17.53 0.60
N ARG A 115 -3.00 -17.33 0.45
CA ARG A 115 -1.97 -18.15 1.08
C ARG A 115 -1.48 -17.45 2.33
N PHE A 116 -1.42 -18.19 3.43
CA PHE A 116 -0.98 -17.67 4.70
C PHE A 116 0.50 -17.98 4.95
N THR A 117 1.21 -17.07 5.55
CA THR A 117 2.48 -17.34 6.23
C THR A 117 2.26 -17.36 7.73
N GLY A 118 3.18 -17.95 8.48
CA GLY A 118 3.01 -18.03 9.94
C GLY A 118 4.33 -18.13 10.69
N HIS A 119 4.26 -17.75 11.95
CA HIS A 119 5.33 -17.89 12.92
C HIS A 119 4.76 -18.37 14.25
N ARG A 120 5.38 -19.38 14.85
CA ARG A 120 5.02 -19.90 16.17
C ARG A 120 6.00 -19.37 17.23
N PRO A 121 5.57 -18.42 18.07
CA PRO A 121 6.39 -18.01 19.21
C PRO A 121 6.57 -19.16 20.20
N VAL A 122 7.70 -19.18 20.90
CA VAL A 122 7.98 -20.18 21.93
C VAL A 122 6.88 -20.15 23.00
N GLY A 123 6.36 -21.31 23.36
CA GLY A 123 5.31 -21.49 24.38
C GLY A 123 3.88 -21.23 23.88
N ARG A 124 3.67 -21.01 22.59
CA ARG A 124 2.32 -20.87 22.02
C ARG A 124 1.87 -22.17 21.35
N SER A 125 0.58 -22.48 21.48
CA SER A 125 -0.05 -23.69 20.89
C SER A 125 -0.40 -23.52 19.41
N ARG A 126 -0.49 -22.27 18.91
CA ARG A 126 -0.80 -21.95 17.51
C ARG A 126 0.18 -20.95 16.91
N ASP A 127 0.24 -20.92 15.60
CA ASP A 127 0.96 -19.90 14.85
C ASP A 127 0.19 -18.56 14.90
N PHE A 128 0.90 -17.45 14.93
CA PHE A 128 0.41 -16.22 14.38
C PHE A 128 0.53 -16.29 12.86
N THR A 129 -0.46 -15.84 12.15
CA THR A 129 -0.51 -16.00 10.70
C THR A 129 -0.88 -14.68 10.02
N TRP A 130 -0.37 -14.50 8.80
CA TRP A 130 -0.63 -13.33 7.96
C TRP A 130 -0.87 -13.77 6.53
N ILE A 131 -1.64 -13.00 5.79
CA ILE A 131 -1.80 -13.20 4.35
C ILE A 131 -0.49 -12.81 3.68
N GLN A 132 0.14 -13.76 2.98
CA GLN A 132 1.34 -13.56 2.21
C GLN A 132 1.05 -13.38 0.73
N ALA A 133 0.05 -14.07 0.21
CA ALA A 133 -0.33 -13.98 -1.18
C ALA A 133 -1.85 -13.99 -1.35
N LEU A 134 -2.32 -13.28 -2.37
CA LEU A 134 -3.70 -13.29 -2.84
C LEU A 134 -3.74 -13.79 -4.28
N GLY A 135 -4.70 -14.66 -4.57
CA GLY A 135 -5.02 -15.11 -5.91
C GLY A 135 -6.46 -14.74 -6.24
N PHE A 136 -6.64 -14.10 -7.39
CA PHE A 136 -7.94 -13.70 -7.91
C PHE A 136 -8.25 -14.54 -9.14
N LEU A 137 -9.40 -15.17 -9.16
CA LEU A 137 -9.93 -15.89 -10.31
C LEU A 137 -11.18 -15.15 -10.78
N PHE A 138 -11.21 -14.76 -12.03
CA PHE A 138 -12.36 -14.06 -12.63
C PHE A 138 -12.44 -14.41 -14.11
N ASN A 139 -13.62 -14.82 -14.54
CA ASN A 139 -13.81 -15.42 -15.87
C ASN A 139 -12.78 -16.55 -16.10
N SER A 140 -11.95 -16.44 -17.12
CA SER A 140 -10.86 -17.36 -17.44
C SER A 140 -9.48 -16.87 -16.98
N HIS A 141 -9.42 -15.78 -16.22
CA HIS A 141 -8.17 -15.12 -15.82
C HIS A 141 -7.76 -15.43 -14.40
N LYS A 142 -6.46 -15.42 -14.18
CA LYS A 142 -5.81 -15.59 -12.87
C LYS A 142 -4.85 -14.43 -12.63
N LEU A 143 -5.11 -13.64 -11.59
CA LEU A 143 -4.18 -12.61 -11.11
C LEU A 143 -3.64 -13.06 -9.76
N SER A 144 -2.35 -12.93 -9.52
CA SER A 144 -1.78 -13.13 -8.19
C SER A 144 -0.94 -11.95 -7.75
N LEU A 145 -0.97 -11.72 -6.45
CA LEU A 145 -0.17 -10.75 -5.72
C LEU A 145 0.48 -11.47 -4.56
N GLU A 146 1.79 -11.40 -4.44
CA GLU A 146 2.54 -12.04 -3.37
C GLU A 146 3.56 -11.10 -2.75
N ALA A 147 3.61 -11.03 -1.41
CA ALA A 147 4.68 -10.38 -0.69
C ALA A 147 5.88 -11.34 -0.54
N THR A 148 7.06 -10.91 -1.00
CA THR A 148 8.30 -11.68 -0.83
C THR A 148 8.63 -11.78 0.65
N LYS A 149 8.93 -12.99 1.12
CA LYS A 149 9.34 -13.20 2.50
C LYS A 149 10.78 -12.72 2.69
N VAL A 150 10.97 -11.73 3.53
CA VAL A 150 12.28 -11.15 3.85
C VAL A 150 12.50 -11.16 5.35
N ALA A 151 13.76 -11.23 5.79
CA ALA A 151 14.11 -11.22 7.20
C ALA A 151 13.92 -9.82 7.81
N THR A 152 14.20 -8.78 7.04
CA THR A 152 14.03 -7.39 7.42
C THR A 152 13.33 -6.66 6.28
N TRP A 153 12.30 -5.91 6.60
CA TRP A 153 11.59 -5.11 5.62
C TRP A 153 12.42 -3.88 5.24
N ASP A 154 12.65 -3.69 3.95
CA ASP A 154 13.27 -2.50 3.38
C ASP A 154 12.25 -1.80 2.48
N SER A 155 11.84 -0.61 2.87
CA SER A 155 10.86 0.18 2.12
C SER A 155 11.43 0.80 0.83
N GLY A 156 12.74 0.74 0.62
CA GLY A 156 13.40 1.17 -0.62
C GLY A 156 13.45 0.10 -1.71
N ILE A 157 12.96 -1.11 -1.41
CA ILE A 157 12.95 -2.25 -2.33
C ILE A 157 11.51 -2.71 -2.53
N ASP A 158 11.12 -2.99 -3.77
CA ASP A 158 9.81 -3.60 -4.03
C ASP A 158 9.82 -5.08 -3.59
N HIS A 159 8.97 -5.37 -2.62
CA HIS A 159 8.77 -6.72 -2.10
C HIS A 159 7.50 -7.39 -2.62
N LEU A 160 6.81 -6.78 -3.58
CA LEU A 160 5.60 -7.33 -4.17
C LEU A 160 5.90 -7.98 -5.52
N ARG A 161 5.31 -9.15 -5.74
CA ARG A 161 5.33 -9.83 -7.04
C ARG A 161 3.91 -9.95 -7.54
N PHE A 162 3.74 -9.66 -8.81
CA PHE A 162 2.47 -9.78 -9.51
C PHE A 162 2.60 -10.80 -10.63
N SER A 163 1.55 -11.58 -10.85
CA SER A 163 1.47 -12.41 -12.07
C SER A 163 0.06 -12.41 -12.64
N PHE A 164 -0.03 -12.48 -13.96
CA PHE A 164 -1.29 -12.59 -14.69
C PHE A 164 -1.24 -13.79 -15.63
N ASN A 165 -2.20 -14.70 -15.48
CA ASN A 165 -2.26 -15.97 -16.23
C ASN A 165 -0.95 -16.78 -16.19
N GLY A 166 -0.24 -16.71 -15.04
CA GLY A 166 1.03 -17.41 -14.84
C GLY A 166 2.27 -16.69 -15.38
N GLN A 167 2.12 -15.52 -15.99
CA GLN A 167 3.22 -14.66 -16.44
C GLN A 167 3.49 -13.58 -15.40
N GLU A 168 4.75 -13.39 -15.05
CA GLU A 168 5.15 -12.31 -14.13
C GLU A 168 4.89 -10.95 -14.76
N LEU A 169 4.28 -10.05 -13.98
CA LEU A 169 4.07 -8.66 -14.36
C LEU A 169 5.13 -7.81 -13.69
N VAL A 170 5.95 -7.16 -14.50
CA VAL A 170 6.88 -6.12 -14.05
C VAL A 170 6.15 -4.78 -14.08
N ILE A 171 5.96 -4.17 -12.91
CA ILE A 171 5.37 -2.83 -12.78
C ILE A 171 6.52 -1.84 -12.71
N PRO A 172 6.70 -0.95 -13.70
CA PRO A 172 7.77 0.05 -13.66
C PRO A 172 7.56 1.03 -12.52
N GLU A 173 8.62 1.37 -11.79
CA GLU A 173 8.57 2.27 -10.61
C GLU A 173 8.12 3.71 -10.96
N GLU A 174 8.28 4.13 -12.21
CA GLU A 174 8.03 5.52 -12.64
C GLU A 174 6.62 5.77 -13.19
N THR A 175 5.82 4.76 -13.34
CA THR A 175 4.46 4.91 -13.88
C THR A 175 3.41 4.77 -12.79
N LEU A 176 2.94 5.90 -12.27
CA LEU A 176 1.54 5.98 -11.85
C LEU A 176 0.70 5.77 -13.12
N SER A 177 0.65 4.50 -13.56
CA SER A 177 -0.19 4.12 -14.68
C SER A 177 -1.64 4.19 -14.20
N THR A 178 -2.30 5.25 -14.60
CA THR A 178 -3.75 5.31 -14.61
C THR A 178 -4.24 4.31 -15.66
N TRP A 179 -4.85 3.26 -15.20
CA TRP A 179 -5.64 2.33 -16.02
C TRP A 179 -7.01 2.90 -16.27
#